data_808ee53933a39f55b27a85d811f7da9a
#
_entry.id   808ee53933a39f55b27a85d811f7da9a
#
_cell.length_a   1.000
_cell.length_b   1.000
_cell.length_c   1.000
_cell.angle_alpha   90.00
_cell.angle_beta   90.00
_cell.angle_gamma   90.00
#
_symmetry.space_group_name_H-M   'P 1'
#
loop_
_entity.id
_entity.type
_entity.pdbx_description
1 polymer ?
#
loop_
_entity_poly.entity_id
_entity_poly.type
_entity_poly.pdbx_seq_one_letter_code
_entity_poly.pdbx_strand_id
1 'polypeptide(L)'
;MTSSSVLPSTAAQIVQSFLDAFARHDVEAAVAAADPQVTVTVHPLGLHATGPEILKTVLTDLVRAFPDLMISVSRVIATGDVVTALFKAEGTQAASYAGAINQEKHLDIDQAWRFTVSSGLITDVSAYWCQAQLYRRLAVKRYDEIAIA
;
A
#
# COMPACT_ATOMS: atom_id res chain seq x y z
N MET A 1 12.37 28.58 -19.97
CA MET A 1 11.88 27.96 -20.15
C MET A 1 11.33 27.39 -19.92
N THR A 2 11.47 27.26 -19.90
CA THR A 2 10.98 26.80 -19.85
C THR A 2 10.16 26.06 -19.37
N SER A 3 10.27 26.17 -18.63
CA SER A 3 9.31 25.48 -17.83
C SER A 3 7.96 25.39 -18.47
N SER A 4 7.68 26.18 -19.37
CA SER A 4 6.44 26.09 -20.14
C SER A 4 6.30 24.72 -20.82
N SER A 5 7.42 24.01 -20.96
CA SER A 5 7.38 22.65 -21.51
C SER A 5 7.06 21.59 -20.47
N VAL A 6 6.96 21.96 -19.19
CA VAL A 6 6.69 21.03 -18.10
C VAL A 6 5.19 21.03 -17.82
N LEU A 7 4.53 19.95 -18.15
CA LEU A 7 3.11 19.75 -17.86
C LEU A 7 2.95 19.27 -16.42
N PRO A 8 1.84 19.64 -15.73
CA PRO A 8 1.52 19.06 -14.43
C PRO A 8 1.42 17.54 -14.52
N SER A 9 1.86 16.86 -13.49
CA SER A 9 1.73 15.41 -13.43
C SER A 9 0.27 15.01 -13.36
N THR A 10 -0.10 14.00 -14.12
CA THR A 10 -1.45 13.44 -14.08
C THR A 10 -1.64 12.66 -12.79
N ALA A 11 -2.90 12.39 -12.43
CA ALA A 11 -3.21 11.55 -11.28
C ALA A 11 -2.52 10.18 -11.39
N ALA A 12 -2.56 9.58 -12.59
CA ALA A 12 -1.92 8.28 -12.83
C ALA A 12 -0.40 8.35 -12.62
N GLN A 13 0.24 9.43 -13.06
CA GLN A 13 1.69 9.60 -12.89
C GLN A 13 2.07 9.75 -11.41
N ILE A 14 1.27 10.48 -10.66
CA ILE A 14 1.50 10.67 -9.22
C ILE A 14 1.39 9.34 -8.49
N VAL A 15 0.36 8.56 -8.79
CA VAL A 15 0.17 7.23 -8.19
C VAL A 15 1.28 6.28 -8.64
N GLN A 16 1.69 6.32 -9.89
CA GLN A 16 2.79 5.48 -10.38
C GLN A 16 4.09 5.81 -9.63
N SER A 17 4.38 7.08 -9.37
CA SER A 17 5.55 7.50 -8.59
C SER A 17 5.48 6.97 -7.16
N PHE A 18 4.28 6.99 -6.55
CA PHE A 18 4.07 6.40 -5.23
C PHE A 18 4.37 4.90 -5.24
N LEU A 19 3.82 4.18 -6.22
CA LEU A 19 4.03 2.73 -6.33
C LEU A 19 5.49 2.38 -6.60
N ASP A 20 6.17 3.16 -7.42
CA ASP A 20 7.60 2.95 -7.69
C ASP A 20 8.44 3.12 -6.43
N ALA A 21 8.14 4.16 -5.63
CA ALA A 21 8.82 4.39 -4.37
C ALA A 21 8.56 3.24 -3.39
N PHE A 22 7.30 2.81 -3.28
CA PHE A 22 6.92 1.70 -2.42
C PHE A 22 7.64 0.41 -2.87
N ALA A 23 7.67 0.14 -4.17
CA ALA A 23 8.30 -1.06 -4.71
C ALA A 23 9.81 -1.14 -4.40
N ARG A 24 10.50 0.01 -4.31
CA ARG A 24 11.90 0.04 -3.92
C ARG A 24 12.11 0.23 -2.42
N HIS A 25 11.05 0.12 -1.62
CA HIS A 25 11.06 0.24 -0.15
C HIS A 25 11.44 1.66 0.33
N ASP A 26 11.25 2.65 -0.50
CA ASP A 26 11.48 4.05 -0.12
C ASP A 26 10.19 4.65 0.43
N VAL A 27 9.90 4.33 1.69
CA VAL A 27 8.66 4.74 2.35
C VAL A 27 8.56 6.27 2.44
N GLU A 28 9.68 6.95 2.70
CA GLU A 28 9.68 8.42 2.80
C GLU A 28 9.27 9.06 1.47
N ALA A 29 9.81 8.57 0.35
CA ALA A 29 9.44 9.11 -0.96
C ALA A 29 7.99 8.80 -1.31
N ALA A 30 7.49 7.61 -0.95
CA ALA A 30 6.09 7.27 -1.18
C ALA A 30 5.17 8.20 -0.40
N VAL A 31 5.43 8.40 0.89
CA VAL A 31 4.60 9.24 1.76
C VAL A 31 4.67 10.71 1.34
N ALA A 32 5.79 11.15 0.76
CA ALA A 32 5.93 12.53 0.29
C ALA A 32 4.92 12.89 -0.82
N ALA A 33 4.34 11.89 -1.49
CA ALA A 33 3.32 12.12 -2.52
C ALA A 33 1.94 12.41 -1.92
N ALA A 34 1.77 12.29 -0.61
CA ALA A 34 0.48 12.43 0.06
C ALA A 34 0.28 13.83 0.62
N ASP A 35 -0.99 14.27 0.58
CA ASP A 35 -1.42 15.50 1.21
C ASP A 35 -1.30 15.37 2.74
N PRO A 36 -1.00 16.47 3.47
CA PRO A 36 -0.98 16.42 4.95
C PRO A 36 -2.31 15.98 5.58
N GLN A 37 -3.41 16.10 4.86
CA GLN A 37 -4.74 15.67 5.31
C GLN A 37 -5.19 14.37 4.65
N VAL A 38 -4.27 13.59 4.12
CA VAL A 38 -4.58 12.32 3.45
C VAL A 38 -5.39 11.42 4.37
N THR A 39 -6.47 10.84 3.83
CA THR A 39 -7.24 9.81 4.54
C THR A 39 -6.76 8.45 4.07
N VAL A 40 -6.58 7.53 5.00
CA VAL A 40 -6.10 6.19 4.73
C VAL A 40 -7.08 5.18 5.29
N THR A 41 -7.58 4.31 4.44
CA THR A 41 -8.47 3.22 4.84
C THR A 41 -7.86 1.91 4.38
N VAL A 42 -7.59 1.00 5.31
CA VAL A 42 -7.11 -0.34 5.01
C VAL A 42 -8.25 -1.29 5.38
N HIS A 43 -9.05 -1.65 4.38
CA HIS A 43 -10.31 -2.36 4.59
C HIS A 43 -10.14 -3.70 5.30
N PRO A 44 -9.16 -4.54 4.92
CA PRO A 44 -9.00 -5.84 5.60
C PRO A 44 -8.64 -5.72 7.07
N LEU A 45 -8.06 -4.59 7.49
CA LEU A 45 -7.64 -4.37 8.88
C LEU A 45 -8.64 -3.53 9.67
N GLY A 46 -9.70 -3.05 9.02
CA GLY A 46 -10.66 -2.15 9.66
C GLY A 46 -10.04 -0.82 10.08
N LEU A 47 -8.95 -0.43 9.44
CA LEU A 47 -8.21 0.79 9.79
C LEU A 47 -8.74 1.96 8.96
N HIS A 48 -9.03 3.08 9.62
CA HIS A 48 -9.40 4.33 8.96
C HIS A 48 -8.84 5.49 9.77
N ALA A 49 -7.99 6.29 9.17
CA ALA A 49 -7.32 7.38 9.88
C ALA A 49 -6.89 8.48 8.90
N THR A 50 -6.48 9.61 9.44
CA THR A 50 -6.06 10.77 8.65
C THR A 50 -4.63 11.14 8.99
N GLY A 51 -3.88 11.54 7.97
CA GLY A 51 -2.52 12.04 8.10
C GLY A 51 -1.48 11.12 7.49
N PRO A 52 -0.34 11.68 7.06
CA PRO A 52 0.70 10.89 6.42
C PRO A 52 1.38 9.89 7.35
N GLU A 53 1.32 10.09 8.65
CA GLU A 53 1.92 9.18 9.62
C GLU A 53 1.27 7.80 9.58
N ILE A 54 -0.05 7.74 9.37
CA ILE A 54 -0.72 6.44 9.27
C ILE A 54 -0.32 5.71 7.98
N LEU A 55 -0.17 6.45 6.88
CA LEU A 55 0.31 5.87 5.64
C LEU A 55 1.73 5.33 5.80
N LYS A 56 2.59 6.10 6.46
CA LYS A 56 3.96 5.67 6.75
C LYS A 56 3.96 4.38 7.56
N THR A 57 3.11 4.29 8.59
CA THR A 57 3.01 3.09 9.42
C THR A 57 2.57 1.88 8.60
N VAL A 58 1.56 2.05 7.76
CA VAL A 58 1.04 0.96 6.91
C VAL A 58 2.16 0.41 6.01
N LEU A 59 2.90 1.30 5.33
CA LEU A 59 3.97 0.88 4.42
C LEU A 59 5.16 0.29 5.18
N THR A 60 5.53 0.89 6.31
CA THR A 60 6.65 0.43 7.12
C THR A 60 6.38 -0.96 7.69
N ASP A 61 5.16 -1.20 8.18
CA ASP A 61 4.78 -2.51 8.72
C ASP A 61 4.90 -3.60 7.65
N LEU A 62 4.50 -3.28 6.44
CA LEU A 62 4.56 -4.25 5.35
C LEU A 62 6.00 -4.57 4.97
N VAL A 63 6.84 -3.56 4.82
CA VAL A 63 8.26 -3.75 4.48
C VAL A 63 9.00 -4.45 5.62
N ARG A 64 8.67 -4.13 6.87
CA ARG A 64 9.29 -4.80 8.03
C ARG A 64 8.90 -6.27 8.11
N ALA A 65 7.63 -6.56 7.87
CA ALA A 65 7.15 -7.94 7.92
C ALA A 65 7.67 -8.78 6.76
N PHE A 66 7.91 -8.15 5.61
CA PHE A 66 8.41 -8.80 4.40
C PHE A 66 9.60 -8.03 3.85
N PRO A 67 10.81 -8.23 4.41
CA PRO A 67 12.00 -7.46 3.98
C PRO A 67 12.36 -7.66 2.50
N ASP A 68 11.95 -8.78 1.92
CA ASP A 68 12.13 -9.10 0.50
C ASP A 68 10.90 -8.73 -0.35
N LEU A 69 10.02 -7.87 0.16
CA LEU A 69 8.78 -7.51 -0.50
C LEU A 69 9.01 -7.08 -1.95
N MET A 70 8.27 -7.71 -2.84
CA MET A 70 8.24 -7.38 -4.27
C MET A 70 6.83 -6.97 -4.65
N ILE A 71 6.71 -5.81 -5.26
CA ILE A 71 5.43 -5.28 -5.75
C ILE A 71 5.45 -5.36 -7.27
N SER A 72 4.49 -6.07 -7.84
CA SER A 72 4.37 -6.24 -9.29
C SER A 72 3.03 -5.65 -9.75
N VAL A 73 3.07 -4.46 -10.32
CA VAL A 73 1.86 -3.76 -10.77
C VAL A 73 1.40 -4.35 -12.09
N SER A 74 0.16 -4.81 -12.15
CA SER A 74 -0.43 -5.37 -13.38
C SER A 74 -1.25 -4.35 -14.14
N ARG A 75 -1.95 -3.43 -13.45
CA ARG A 75 -2.76 -2.40 -14.09
C ARG A 75 -2.85 -1.15 -13.23
N VAL A 76 -2.88 -0.01 -13.90
CA VAL A 76 -3.23 1.27 -13.29
C VAL A 76 -4.37 1.86 -14.12
N ILE A 77 -5.51 2.08 -13.49
CA ILE A 77 -6.72 2.54 -14.15
C ILE A 77 -7.09 3.91 -13.58
N ALA A 78 -7.06 4.93 -14.42
CA ALA A 78 -7.39 6.29 -13.99
C ALA A 78 -8.74 6.70 -14.58
N THR A 79 -9.61 7.22 -13.71
CA THR A 79 -10.90 7.80 -14.08
C THR A 79 -10.98 9.17 -13.41
N GLY A 80 -10.62 10.22 -14.15
CA GLY A 80 -10.51 11.56 -13.58
C GLY A 80 -9.42 11.57 -12.50
N ASP A 81 -9.79 11.99 -11.31
CA ASP A 81 -8.86 12.11 -10.18
C ASP A 81 -8.75 10.82 -9.35
N VAL A 82 -9.48 9.78 -9.73
CA VAL A 82 -9.46 8.50 -9.02
C VAL A 82 -8.62 7.51 -9.80
N VAL A 83 -7.65 6.90 -9.14
CA VAL A 83 -6.74 5.93 -9.75
C VAL A 83 -6.79 4.64 -8.95
N THR A 84 -7.02 3.53 -9.65
CA THR A 84 -6.99 2.19 -9.05
C THR A 84 -5.77 1.45 -9.56
N ALA A 85 -4.97 0.94 -8.65
CA ALA A 85 -3.79 0.14 -8.97
C ALA A 85 -4.04 -1.30 -8.55
N LEU A 86 -3.83 -2.22 -9.48
CA LEU A 86 -3.89 -3.65 -9.22
C LEU A 86 -2.47 -4.18 -9.23
N PHE A 87 -2.07 -4.84 -8.15
CA PHE A 87 -0.71 -5.36 -8.05
C PHE A 87 -0.67 -6.62 -7.19
N LYS A 88 0.42 -7.35 -7.34
CA LYS A 88 0.72 -8.50 -6.50
C LYS A 88 1.80 -8.11 -5.51
N ALA A 89 1.63 -8.51 -4.26
CA ALA A 89 2.64 -8.36 -3.22
C ALA A 89 3.17 -9.74 -2.86
N GLU A 90 4.49 -9.90 -2.91
CA GLU A 90 5.16 -11.16 -2.62
C GLU A 90 6.29 -10.93 -1.63
N GLY A 91 6.51 -11.89 -0.75
CA GLY A 91 7.63 -11.86 0.17
C GLY A 91 7.56 -12.96 1.20
N THR A 92 8.63 -13.11 1.96
CA THR A 92 8.71 -14.10 3.04
C THR A 92 8.58 -13.38 4.38
N GLN A 93 7.66 -13.86 5.20
CA GLN A 93 7.38 -13.24 6.50
C GLN A 93 8.61 -13.33 7.41
N ALA A 94 8.97 -12.20 8.00
CA ALA A 94 10.08 -12.11 8.95
C ALA A 94 9.66 -11.47 10.28
N ALA A 95 8.43 -10.94 10.35
CA ALA A 95 7.86 -10.38 11.57
C ALA A 95 6.34 -10.54 11.51
N SER A 96 5.67 -10.38 12.64
CA SER A 96 4.20 -10.44 12.69
C SER A 96 3.60 -9.38 11.78
N TYR A 97 2.50 -9.72 11.11
CA TYR A 97 1.80 -8.80 10.23
C TYR A 97 0.30 -9.02 10.30
N ALA A 98 -0.47 -7.94 10.41
CA ALA A 98 -1.93 -7.99 10.43
C ALA A 98 -2.46 -8.97 11.48
N GLY A 99 -1.77 -9.09 12.60
CA GLY A 99 -2.09 -10.03 13.67
C GLY A 99 -1.57 -11.44 13.45
N ALA A 100 -1.10 -11.79 12.25
CA ALA A 100 -0.54 -13.11 11.98
C ALA A 100 0.87 -13.24 12.56
N ILE A 101 1.06 -14.22 13.42
CA ILE A 101 2.37 -14.52 14.01
C ILE A 101 3.32 -14.96 12.90
N ASN A 102 4.58 -14.55 12.99
CA ASN A 102 5.57 -14.93 12.00
C ASN A 102 5.82 -16.44 12.00
N GLN A 103 5.56 -17.08 10.87
CA GLN A 103 5.84 -18.49 10.65
C GLN A 103 6.76 -18.69 9.43
N GLU A 104 7.42 -17.60 8.99
CA GLU A 104 8.37 -17.62 7.87
C GLU A 104 7.78 -18.16 6.59
N LYS A 105 6.49 -17.92 6.36
CA LYS A 105 5.80 -18.36 5.16
C LYS A 105 5.90 -17.32 4.05
N HIS A 106 5.82 -17.80 2.82
CA HIS A 106 5.81 -16.93 1.65
C HIS A 106 4.41 -16.39 1.41
N LEU A 107 4.32 -15.07 1.28
CA LEU A 107 3.11 -14.37 0.89
C LEU A 107 3.12 -14.15 -0.61
N ASP A 108 1.99 -14.37 -1.24
CA ASP A 108 1.74 -14.09 -2.65
C ASP A 108 0.26 -13.72 -2.73
N ILE A 109 -0.04 -12.42 -2.79
CA ILE A 109 -1.41 -11.95 -2.68
C ILE A 109 -1.67 -10.79 -3.63
N ASP A 110 -2.82 -10.85 -4.32
CA ASP A 110 -3.28 -9.76 -5.15
C ASP A 110 -3.90 -8.68 -4.30
N GLN A 111 -3.62 -7.43 -4.65
CA GLN A 111 -4.15 -6.26 -3.97
C GLN A 111 -4.72 -5.26 -4.97
N ALA A 112 -5.71 -4.51 -4.52
CA ALA A 112 -6.27 -3.39 -5.24
C ALA A 112 -6.23 -2.17 -4.33
N TRP A 113 -5.54 -1.12 -4.74
CA TRP A 113 -5.48 0.13 -3.99
C TRP A 113 -6.09 1.24 -4.83
N ARG A 114 -6.99 2.01 -4.22
CA ARG A 114 -7.62 3.14 -4.87
C ARG A 114 -7.11 4.43 -4.25
N PHE A 115 -6.76 5.36 -5.13
CA PHE A 115 -6.21 6.66 -4.74
C PHE A 115 -7.08 7.77 -5.30
N THR A 116 -7.25 8.83 -4.54
CA THR A 116 -7.78 10.09 -5.05
C THR A 116 -6.65 11.10 -5.03
N VAL A 117 -6.51 11.84 -6.12
CA VAL A 117 -5.46 12.85 -6.28
C VAL A 117 -6.12 14.21 -6.46
N SER A 118 -5.64 15.20 -5.73
CA SER A 118 -6.14 16.57 -5.86
C SER A 118 -4.97 17.53 -5.70
N SER A 119 -4.89 18.52 -6.59
CA SER A 119 -3.82 19.52 -6.57
C SER A 119 -2.42 18.93 -6.51
N GLY A 120 -2.21 17.83 -7.25
CA GLY A 120 -0.92 17.19 -7.37
C GLY A 120 -0.51 16.30 -6.21
N LEU A 121 -1.40 16.07 -5.24
CA LEU A 121 -1.12 15.23 -4.07
C LEU A 121 -2.19 14.16 -3.90
N ILE A 122 -1.80 13.03 -3.30
CA ILE A 122 -2.73 11.96 -2.96
C ILE A 122 -3.50 12.39 -1.72
N THR A 123 -4.82 12.49 -1.84
CA THR A 123 -5.70 12.93 -0.74
C THR A 123 -6.45 11.79 -0.08
N ASP A 124 -6.56 10.64 -0.73
CA ASP A 124 -7.21 9.45 -0.17
C ASP A 124 -6.54 8.20 -0.68
N VAL A 125 -6.35 7.23 0.20
CA VAL A 125 -5.82 5.90 -0.11
C VAL A 125 -6.74 4.87 0.51
N SER A 126 -7.24 3.95 -0.31
CA SER A 126 -8.05 2.81 0.15
C SER A 126 -7.42 1.53 -0.34
N ALA A 127 -7.01 0.67 0.58
CA ALA A 127 -6.33 -0.58 0.28
C ALA A 127 -7.26 -1.77 0.50
N TYR A 128 -7.26 -2.70 -0.45
CA TYR A 128 -8.10 -3.89 -0.44
C TYR A 128 -7.27 -5.13 -0.75
N TRP A 129 -7.46 -6.17 0.03
CA TRP A 129 -7.01 -7.53 -0.28
C TRP A 129 -7.92 -8.52 0.44
N CYS A 130 -7.79 -9.79 0.12
CA CYS A 130 -8.57 -10.82 0.80
C CYS A 130 -7.85 -11.25 2.09
N GLN A 131 -8.41 -10.88 3.24
CA GLN A 131 -7.80 -11.20 4.53
C GLN A 131 -7.77 -12.71 4.80
N ALA A 132 -8.78 -13.42 4.35
CA ALA A 132 -8.79 -14.88 4.47
C ALA A 132 -7.64 -15.51 3.67
N GLN A 133 -7.36 -15.00 2.49
CA GLN A 133 -6.24 -15.45 1.68
C GLN A 133 -4.90 -15.11 2.34
N LEU A 134 -4.78 -13.92 2.90
CA LEU A 134 -3.58 -13.50 3.64
C LEU A 134 -3.27 -14.50 4.76
N TYR A 135 -4.27 -14.78 5.59
CA TYR A 135 -4.09 -15.69 6.71
C TYR A 135 -3.77 -17.10 6.25
N ARG A 136 -4.40 -17.57 5.17
CA ARG A 136 -4.10 -18.88 4.61
C ARG A 136 -2.66 -18.97 4.10
N ARG A 137 -2.18 -17.93 3.40
CA ARG A 137 -0.79 -17.88 2.93
C ARG A 137 0.21 -17.86 4.07
N LEU A 138 -0.14 -17.17 5.17
CA LEU A 138 0.73 -17.07 6.34
C LEU A 138 0.54 -18.24 7.31
N ALA A 139 -0.22 -19.27 6.91
CA ALA A 139 -0.44 -20.50 7.66
C ALA A 139 -1.16 -20.28 8.99
N VAL A 140 -2.02 -19.28 9.08
CA VAL A 140 -2.91 -19.11 10.22
C VAL A 140 -4.03 -20.12 10.12
N LYS A 141 -4.09 -21.08 11.04
CA LYS A 141 -5.06 -22.17 11.02
C LYS A 141 -6.15 -22.02 12.08
N ARG A 142 -5.87 -21.24 13.11
CA ARG A 142 -6.79 -21.02 14.22
C ARG A 142 -6.69 -19.57 14.64
N TYR A 143 -7.75 -19.05 15.22
CA TYR A 143 -7.78 -17.65 15.65
C TYR A 143 -6.79 -17.34 16.77
N ASP A 144 -6.36 -18.33 17.54
CA ASP A 144 -5.35 -18.14 18.58
C ASP A 144 -3.94 -17.96 18.02
N GLU A 145 -3.76 -18.12 16.70
CA GLU A 145 -2.51 -17.80 16.00
C GLU A 145 -2.48 -16.34 15.55
N ILE A 146 -3.55 -15.59 15.78
CA ILE A 146 -3.67 -14.18 15.45
C ILE A 146 -3.41 -13.36 16.70
N ALA A 147 -2.41 -12.49 16.65
CA ALA A 147 -2.13 -11.58 17.75
C ALA A 147 -3.24 -10.52 17.84
N ILE A 148 -3.77 -10.31 19.04
CA ILE A 148 -4.77 -9.30 19.30
C ILE A 148 -4.05 -8.08 19.86
N ALA A 149 -4.09 -6.99 19.10
CA ALA A 149 -3.44 -5.76 19.50
C ALA A 149 -4.38 -4.86 20.28
#